data_612be3d432e0eec0a89bfe34ff11b024
#
_entry.id   612be3d432e0eec0a89bfe34ff11b024
#
_cell.length_a   1.000
_cell.length_b   1.000
_cell.length_c   1.000
_cell.angle_alpha   90.00
_cell.angle_beta   90.00
_cell.angle_gamma   90.00
#
_symmetry.space_group_name_H-M   'P 1'
#
loop_
_entity.id
_entity.type
_entity.pdbx_description
1 polymer ?
#
loop_
_entity_poly.entity_id
_entity_poly.type
_entity_poly.pdbx_seq_one_letter_code
_entity_poly.pdbx_strand_id
1 'polypeptide(L)'
;MWNDSKRYKVLRREMTELQRRQTAIRKQQHIDRANELLKEGDTFIVENNQISGWTRKAKETKVNEKTGKIQKKKRFGKSVANHAPSMFVTILENKVKSLGGQVVKVDTKNAASQYDFTNDSFEKHELNERSVTLSNGDTHQRDMLAAFNLQHLKYDAQEKKLYDREAMTQHYDRFCKLERAEIMRYKNKEKRDDRSTIGAGELNT
;
A
#
# COMPACT_ATOMS: atom_id res chain seq x y z
N MET A 1 34.47 5.06 -29.73
CA MET A 1 33.95 5.59 -28.44
C MET A 1 33.01 6.75 -28.76
N TRP A 2 31.74 6.63 -28.42
CA TRP A 2 30.75 7.70 -28.68
C TRP A 2 31.01 8.85 -27.72
N ASN A 3 31.35 10.03 -28.25
CA ASN A 3 31.48 11.23 -27.42
C ASN A 3 30.11 11.91 -27.30
N ASP A 4 29.57 11.94 -26.08
CA ASP A 4 28.33 12.65 -25.77
C ASP A 4 28.46 14.15 -26.10
N SER A 5 27.50 14.69 -26.84
CA SER A 5 27.48 16.12 -27.18
C SER A 5 27.37 16.97 -25.89
N LYS A 6 27.84 18.22 -25.94
CA LYS A 6 27.73 19.17 -24.80
C LYS A 6 26.29 19.30 -24.33
N ARG A 7 25.33 19.41 -25.27
CA ARG A 7 23.89 19.49 -24.97
C ARG A 7 23.36 18.25 -24.26
N TYR A 8 23.77 17.05 -24.68
CA TYR A 8 23.41 15.80 -24.01
C TYR A 8 23.91 15.76 -22.57
N LYS A 9 25.14 16.16 -22.33
CA LYS A 9 25.73 16.21 -20.97
C LYS A 9 24.97 17.17 -20.05
N VAL A 10 24.54 18.32 -20.57
CA VAL A 10 23.73 19.30 -19.81
C VAL A 10 22.37 18.69 -19.44
N LEU A 11 21.62 18.19 -20.44
CA LEU A 11 20.31 17.59 -20.21
C LEU A 11 20.37 16.38 -19.26
N ARG A 12 21.39 15.56 -19.38
CA ARG A 12 21.61 14.44 -18.46
C ARG A 12 21.82 14.89 -17.02
N ARG A 13 22.58 15.97 -16.81
CA ARG A 13 22.81 16.58 -15.50
C ARG A 13 21.52 17.14 -14.92
N GLU A 14 20.74 17.88 -15.69
CA GLU A 14 19.44 18.41 -15.29
C GLU A 14 18.46 17.28 -14.90
N MET A 15 18.38 16.24 -15.71
CA MET A 15 17.54 15.07 -15.43
C MET A 15 17.98 14.38 -14.12
N THR A 16 19.27 14.23 -13.89
CA THR A 16 19.81 13.65 -12.65
C THR A 16 19.43 14.50 -11.43
N GLU A 17 19.53 15.83 -11.56
CA GLU A 17 19.15 16.73 -10.47
C GLU A 17 17.63 16.68 -10.17
N LEU A 18 16.80 16.64 -11.19
CA LEU A 18 15.35 16.46 -11.02
C LEU A 18 15.02 15.13 -10.33
N GLN A 19 15.67 14.05 -10.71
CA GLN A 19 15.49 12.74 -10.07
C GLN A 19 15.95 12.76 -8.60
N ARG A 20 17.04 13.46 -8.30
CA ARG A 20 17.53 13.65 -6.93
C ARG A 20 16.51 14.40 -6.08
N ARG A 21 15.95 15.50 -6.61
CA ARG A 21 14.90 16.29 -5.94
C ARG A 21 13.64 15.46 -5.69
N GLN A 22 13.16 14.73 -6.69
CA GLN A 22 12.01 13.83 -6.54
C GLN A 22 12.22 12.77 -5.46
N THR A 23 13.43 12.21 -5.40
CA THR A 23 13.79 11.22 -4.37
C THR A 23 13.79 11.83 -2.97
N ALA A 24 14.33 13.04 -2.83
CA ALA A 24 14.35 13.77 -1.55
C ALA A 24 12.92 14.10 -1.07
N ILE A 25 12.07 14.62 -1.95
CA ILE A 25 10.65 14.91 -1.65
C ILE A 25 9.93 13.64 -1.20
N ARG A 26 10.07 12.55 -1.94
CA ARG A 26 9.46 11.27 -1.59
C ARG A 26 9.91 10.74 -0.23
N LYS A 27 11.21 10.82 0.03
CA LYS A 27 11.76 10.43 1.33
C LYS A 27 11.16 11.26 2.46
N GLN A 28 11.02 12.57 2.26
CA GLN A 28 10.40 13.45 3.26
C GLN A 28 8.94 13.08 3.49
N GLN A 29 8.16 12.87 2.43
CA GLN A 29 6.76 12.43 2.54
C GLN A 29 6.62 11.12 3.33
N HIS A 30 7.55 10.16 3.12
CA HIS A 30 7.56 8.92 3.89
C HIS A 30 7.92 9.14 5.37
N ILE A 31 8.85 10.06 5.64
CA ILE A 31 9.21 10.44 7.00
C ILE A 31 8.02 11.07 7.72
N ASP A 32 7.32 12.00 7.06
CA ASP A 32 6.16 12.69 7.62
C ASP A 32 5.03 11.69 7.90
N ARG A 33 4.76 10.79 6.96
CA ARG A 33 3.75 9.73 7.16
C ARG A 33 4.12 8.75 8.28
N ALA A 34 5.40 8.38 8.39
CA ALA A 34 5.85 7.54 9.50
C ALA A 34 5.71 8.26 10.85
N ASN A 35 6.00 9.57 10.92
CA ASN A 35 5.79 10.37 12.11
C ASN A 35 4.31 10.49 12.51
N GLU A 36 3.41 10.57 11.53
CA GLU A 36 1.96 10.53 11.80
C GLU A 36 1.55 9.20 12.42
N LEU A 37 2.00 8.08 11.86
CA LEU A 37 1.68 6.75 12.39
C LEU A 37 2.22 6.54 13.81
N LEU A 38 3.42 7.03 14.10
CA LEU A 38 4.02 6.93 15.43
C LEU A 38 3.25 7.67 16.54
N LYS A 39 2.33 8.56 16.19
CA LYS A 39 1.41 9.19 17.15
C LYS A 39 0.26 8.25 17.56
N GLU A 40 -0.04 7.26 16.71
CA GLU A 40 -1.14 6.31 16.93
C GLU A 40 -0.72 5.08 17.75
N GLY A 41 0.60 4.77 17.79
CA GLY A 41 1.12 3.62 18.55
C GLY A 41 2.59 3.35 18.28
N ASP A 42 3.10 2.35 18.96
CA ASP A 42 4.49 1.88 18.95
C ASP A 42 4.67 0.48 18.33
N THR A 43 3.57 -0.21 18.09
CA THR A 43 3.57 -1.56 17.52
C THR A 43 2.80 -1.60 16.21
N PHE A 44 3.47 -2.01 15.13
CA PHE A 44 2.91 -2.04 13.78
C PHE A 44 2.98 -3.44 13.20
N ILE A 45 1.87 -3.94 12.69
CA ILE A 45 1.80 -5.22 11.99
C ILE A 45 1.74 -4.94 10.50
N VAL A 46 2.69 -5.52 9.74
CA VAL A 46 2.77 -5.34 8.29
C VAL A 46 2.93 -6.67 7.58
N GLU A 47 2.31 -6.83 6.43
CA GLU A 47 2.55 -8.00 5.60
C GLU A 47 3.95 -7.95 4.99
N ASN A 48 4.63 -9.10 5.01
CA ASN A 48 5.97 -9.27 4.42
C ASN A 48 5.87 -9.42 2.89
N ASN A 49 5.40 -8.38 2.23
CA ASN A 49 5.24 -8.35 0.79
C ASN A 49 6.59 -8.30 0.07
N GLN A 50 6.81 -9.18 -0.91
CA GLN A 50 7.98 -9.13 -1.79
C GLN A 50 7.85 -8.00 -2.83
N ILE A 51 7.96 -6.76 -2.39
CA ILE A 51 7.78 -5.55 -3.23
C ILE A 51 8.72 -5.54 -4.43
N SER A 52 9.94 -6.09 -4.29
CA SER A 52 10.89 -6.26 -5.41
C SER A 52 10.33 -7.12 -6.55
N GLY A 53 9.45 -8.08 -6.22
CA GLY A 53 8.75 -8.88 -7.22
C GLY A 53 7.76 -8.09 -8.07
N TRP A 54 7.16 -7.03 -7.51
CA TRP A 54 6.20 -6.18 -8.24
C TRP A 54 6.86 -5.32 -9.32
N THR A 55 8.13 -4.97 -9.13
CA THR A 55 8.91 -4.16 -10.09
C THR A 55 9.66 -5.00 -11.11
N ARG A 56 9.78 -6.31 -10.87
CA ARG A 56 10.57 -7.21 -11.70
C ARG A 56 9.94 -7.37 -13.09
N LYS A 57 10.76 -7.22 -14.11
CA LYS A 57 10.35 -7.51 -15.50
C LYS A 57 10.16 -9.02 -15.68
N ALA A 58 9.12 -9.42 -16.42
CA ALA A 58 8.97 -10.82 -16.80
C ALA A 58 10.22 -11.27 -17.60
N LYS A 59 10.82 -12.41 -17.22
CA LYS A 59 12.00 -12.95 -17.88
C LYS A 59 11.69 -13.41 -19.30
N GLU A 60 10.49 -13.96 -19.51
CA GLU A 60 10.05 -14.53 -20.78
C GLU A 60 8.93 -13.73 -21.39
N THR A 61 8.93 -13.70 -22.72
CA THR A 61 7.84 -13.10 -23.51
C THR A 61 6.79 -14.18 -23.73
N LYS A 62 5.62 -14.05 -23.12
CA LYS A 62 4.51 -14.99 -23.32
C LYS A 62 3.66 -14.55 -24.49
N VAL A 63 3.28 -15.51 -25.32
CA VAL A 63 2.30 -15.31 -26.38
C VAL A 63 0.93 -15.75 -25.83
N ASN A 64 -0.11 -14.96 -26.12
CA ASN A 64 -1.47 -15.36 -25.78
C ASN A 64 -1.91 -16.45 -26.77
N GLU A 65 -2.13 -17.65 -26.29
CA GLU A 65 -2.47 -18.83 -27.11
C GLU A 65 -3.76 -18.64 -27.92
N LYS A 66 -4.72 -17.84 -27.41
CA LYS A 66 -5.99 -17.60 -28.10
C LYS A 66 -5.90 -16.53 -29.19
N THR A 67 -5.00 -15.57 -29.07
CA THR A 67 -4.93 -14.42 -29.98
C THR A 67 -3.65 -14.35 -30.79
N GLY A 68 -2.66 -15.21 -30.52
CA GLY A 68 -1.33 -15.20 -31.15
C GLY A 68 -0.51 -13.94 -30.86
N LYS A 69 -1.01 -13.01 -30.05
CA LYS A 69 -0.34 -11.74 -29.75
C LYS A 69 0.59 -11.87 -28.54
N ILE A 70 1.71 -11.17 -28.60
CA ILE A 70 2.62 -11.04 -27.45
C ILE A 70 1.88 -10.36 -26.29
N GLN A 71 1.85 -11.02 -25.13
CA GLN A 71 1.26 -10.45 -23.93
C GLN A 71 2.04 -9.20 -23.52
N LYS A 72 1.32 -8.09 -23.31
CA LYS A 72 1.93 -6.86 -22.81
C LYS A 72 2.57 -7.14 -21.46
N LYS A 73 3.85 -6.86 -21.33
CA LYS A 73 4.55 -6.93 -20.04
C LYS A 73 3.83 -6.02 -19.05
N LYS A 74 3.50 -6.51 -17.86
CA LYS A 74 2.90 -5.68 -16.78
C LYS A 74 3.79 -4.47 -16.55
N ARG A 75 3.26 -3.26 -16.70
CA ARG A 75 4.03 -2.01 -16.62
C ARG A 75 3.93 -1.29 -15.27
N PHE A 76 3.50 -1.99 -14.23
CA PHE A 76 3.34 -1.41 -12.89
C PHE A 76 4.67 -1.08 -12.19
N GLY A 77 5.79 -1.67 -12.63
CA GLY A 77 7.08 -1.51 -11.99
C GLY A 77 7.54 -0.05 -11.85
N LYS A 78 7.25 0.80 -12.85
CA LYS A 78 7.60 2.22 -12.80
C LYS A 78 6.76 2.97 -11.74
N SER A 79 5.47 2.70 -11.68
CA SER A 79 4.58 3.31 -10.69
C SER A 79 4.98 2.88 -9.27
N VAL A 80 5.16 1.59 -9.03
CA VAL A 80 5.61 1.07 -7.73
C VAL A 80 6.97 1.64 -7.34
N ALA A 81 7.93 1.73 -8.28
CA ALA A 81 9.23 2.33 -8.03
C ALA A 81 9.11 3.83 -7.68
N ASN A 82 8.19 4.55 -8.32
CA ASN A 82 7.95 5.96 -8.01
C ASN A 82 7.36 6.18 -6.62
N HIS A 83 6.50 5.28 -6.14
CA HIS A 83 5.96 5.35 -4.77
C HIS A 83 6.94 4.81 -3.71
N ALA A 84 7.90 3.98 -4.11
CA ALA A 84 8.95 3.41 -3.26
C ALA A 84 8.43 2.83 -1.91
N PRO A 85 7.45 1.90 -1.90
CA PRO A 85 6.84 1.39 -0.68
C PRO A 85 7.86 0.69 0.25
N SER A 86 8.89 0.04 -0.29
CA SER A 86 9.97 -0.53 0.52
C SER A 86 10.72 0.53 1.32
N MET A 87 10.94 1.73 0.76
CA MET A 87 11.57 2.84 1.46
C MET A 87 10.71 3.28 2.65
N PHE A 88 9.39 3.35 2.48
CA PHE A 88 8.46 3.68 3.55
C PHE A 88 8.55 2.69 4.71
N VAL A 89 8.46 1.38 4.41
CA VAL A 89 8.57 0.31 5.43
C VAL A 89 9.90 0.41 6.18
N THR A 90 11.02 0.58 5.46
CA THR A 90 12.34 0.74 6.10
C THR A 90 12.42 1.97 7.00
N ILE A 91 11.86 3.11 6.57
CA ILE A 91 11.82 4.34 7.39
C ILE A 91 10.98 4.11 8.64
N LEU A 92 9.81 3.51 8.52
CA LEU A 92 8.93 3.18 9.64
C LEU A 92 9.64 2.25 10.64
N GLU A 93 10.23 1.15 10.17
CA GLU A 93 10.97 0.21 11.01
C GLU A 93 12.08 0.89 11.82
N ASN A 94 12.89 1.71 11.15
CA ASN A 94 14.00 2.41 11.81
C ASN A 94 13.50 3.39 12.89
N LYS A 95 12.42 4.13 12.60
CA LYS A 95 11.84 5.08 13.55
C LYS A 95 11.18 4.37 14.74
N VAL A 96 10.37 3.36 14.48
CA VAL A 96 9.72 2.54 15.51
C VAL A 96 10.79 1.95 16.45
N LYS A 97 11.83 1.33 15.88
CA LYS A 97 12.95 0.76 16.65
C LYS A 97 13.68 1.81 17.49
N SER A 98 13.90 3.01 16.95
CA SER A 98 14.58 4.10 17.69
C SER A 98 13.79 4.60 18.90
N LEU A 99 12.48 4.38 18.91
CA LEU A 99 11.58 4.74 20.01
C LEU A 99 11.26 3.56 20.95
N GLY A 100 11.90 2.42 20.76
CA GLY A 100 11.68 1.22 21.57
C GLY A 100 10.44 0.40 21.18
N GLY A 101 9.76 0.75 20.10
CA GLY A 101 8.63 0.01 19.56
C GLY A 101 9.04 -1.16 18.66
N GLN A 102 8.08 -1.80 18.04
CA GLN A 102 8.30 -2.96 17.18
C GLN A 102 7.46 -2.95 15.89
N VAL A 103 8.02 -3.51 14.82
CA VAL A 103 7.30 -3.83 13.59
C VAL A 103 7.28 -5.34 13.41
N VAL A 104 6.08 -5.91 13.47
CA VAL A 104 5.85 -7.35 13.30
C VAL A 104 5.55 -7.62 11.83
N LYS A 105 6.40 -8.44 11.19
CA LYS A 105 6.18 -8.87 9.80
C LYS A 105 5.43 -10.19 9.78
N VAL A 106 4.28 -10.21 9.13
CA VAL A 106 3.46 -11.42 8.97
C VAL A 106 3.52 -11.94 7.54
N ASP A 107 3.44 -13.25 7.37
CA ASP A 107 3.47 -13.90 6.05
C ASP A 107 2.18 -13.56 5.27
N THR A 108 2.34 -13.24 3.99
CA THR A 108 1.23 -13.00 3.04
C THR A 108 0.31 -14.20 2.85
N LYS A 109 0.79 -15.42 3.20
CA LYS A 109 -0.04 -16.63 3.21
C LYS A 109 -1.18 -16.60 4.22
N ASN A 110 -1.21 -15.61 5.11
CA ASN A 110 -2.31 -15.42 6.06
C ASN A 110 -3.62 -15.07 5.35
N ALA A 111 -3.55 -14.56 4.10
CA ALA A 111 -4.69 -14.19 3.32
C ALA A 111 -5.69 -13.28 4.07
N ALA A 112 -5.16 -12.34 4.87
CA ALA A 112 -5.97 -11.48 5.74
C ALA A 112 -7.07 -10.71 4.99
N SER A 113 -6.85 -10.39 3.71
CA SER A 113 -7.86 -9.74 2.85
C SER A 113 -8.97 -10.67 2.35
N GLN A 114 -8.91 -11.95 2.68
CA GLN A 114 -9.88 -12.98 2.26
C GLN A 114 -10.62 -13.61 3.46
N TYR A 115 -10.24 -13.22 4.68
CA TYR A 115 -10.80 -13.80 5.88
C TYR A 115 -12.07 -13.07 6.32
N ASP A 116 -13.16 -13.83 6.43
CA ASP A 116 -14.42 -13.41 7.04
C ASP A 116 -14.51 -13.99 8.47
N PHE A 117 -14.34 -13.12 9.45
CA PHE A 117 -14.36 -13.52 10.86
C PHE A 117 -15.77 -13.87 11.37
N THR A 118 -16.82 -13.44 10.67
CA THR A 118 -18.21 -13.67 11.11
C THR A 118 -18.60 -15.14 10.99
N ASN A 119 -18.12 -15.82 9.95
CA ASN A 119 -18.38 -17.26 9.73
C ASN A 119 -17.12 -18.13 9.74
N ASP A 120 -15.93 -17.55 10.06
CA ASP A 120 -14.64 -18.26 10.11
C ASP A 120 -14.26 -18.91 8.77
N SER A 121 -14.42 -18.18 7.69
CA SER A 121 -14.13 -18.69 6.33
C SER A 121 -13.18 -17.78 5.56
N PHE A 122 -12.61 -18.34 4.49
CA PHE A 122 -11.78 -17.62 3.55
C PHE A 122 -12.46 -17.58 2.19
N GLU A 123 -12.70 -16.38 1.67
CA GLU A 123 -13.27 -16.18 0.34
C GLU A 123 -12.27 -15.42 -0.55
N LYS A 124 -12.03 -15.98 -1.74
CA LYS A 124 -11.12 -15.38 -2.70
C LYS A 124 -11.83 -14.31 -3.52
N HIS A 125 -11.36 -13.07 -3.41
CA HIS A 125 -11.87 -11.94 -4.16
C HIS A 125 -11.01 -11.63 -5.39
N GLU A 126 -11.64 -11.07 -6.43
CA GLU A 126 -10.93 -10.59 -7.60
C GLU A 126 -10.05 -9.37 -7.26
N LEU A 127 -8.96 -9.19 -8.02
CA LEU A 127 -7.99 -8.10 -7.75
C LEU A 127 -8.56 -6.70 -7.93
N ASN A 128 -9.61 -6.55 -8.72
CA ASN A 128 -10.31 -5.29 -8.97
C ASN A 128 -11.39 -4.99 -7.93
N GLU A 129 -11.81 -5.95 -7.14
CA GLU A 129 -12.75 -5.75 -6.03
C GLU A 129 -12.08 -5.00 -4.90
N ARG A 130 -12.59 -3.79 -4.63
CA ARG A 130 -12.09 -2.93 -3.55
C ARG A 130 -12.91 -3.01 -2.28
N SER A 131 -14.10 -3.58 -2.37
CA SER A 131 -15.01 -3.78 -1.25
C SER A 131 -15.30 -5.27 -1.08
N VAL A 132 -15.45 -5.70 0.15
CA VAL A 132 -15.77 -7.07 0.55
C VAL A 132 -17.03 -7.03 1.39
N THR A 133 -17.98 -7.92 1.10
CA THR A 133 -19.20 -8.09 1.90
C THR A 133 -19.03 -9.34 2.76
N LEU A 134 -19.09 -9.15 4.08
CA LEU A 134 -19.04 -10.25 5.04
C LEU A 134 -20.35 -11.04 5.06
N SER A 135 -20.34 -12.23 5.62
CA SER A 135 -21.52 -13.11 5.73
C SER A 135 -22.66 -12.52 6.58
N ASN A 136 -22.38 -11.54 7.44
CA ASN A 136 -23.40 -10.79 8.17
C ASN A 136 -24.06 -9.69 7.32
N GLY A 137 -23.66 -9.48 6.06
CA GLY A 137 -24.17 -8.47 5.15
C GLY A 137 -23.45 -7.12 5.19
N ASP A 138 -22.50 -6.91 6.09
CA ASP A 138 -21.73 -5.66 6.17
C ASP A 138 -20.69 -5.59 5.06
N THR A 139 -20.54 -4.43 4.46
CA THR A 139 -19.58 -4.18 3.38
C THR A 139 -18.46 -3.25 3.83
N HIS A 140 -17.22 -3.68 3.64
CA HIS A 140 -16.01 -2.98 4.06
C HIS A 140 -15.05 -2.74 2.90
N GLN A 141 -14.20 -1.74 3.06
CA GLN A 141 -13.04 -1.56 2.18
C GLN A 141 -12.04 -2.69 2.45
N ARG A 142 -11.66 -3.43 1.41
CA ARG A 142 -10.88 -4.68 1.50
C ARG A 142 -9.57 -4.53 2.26
N ASP A 143 -8.83 -3.45 2.00
CA ASP A 143 -7.49 -3.27 2.61
C ASP A 143 -7.61 -2.85 4.08
N MET A 144 -8.69 -2.14 4.45
CA MET A 144 -8.99 -1.80 5.86
C MET A 144 -9.45 -3.02 6.65
N LEU A 145 -10.31 -3.86 6.04
CA LEU A 145 -10.69 -5.14 6.64
C LEU A 145 -9.46 -6.06 6.83
N ALA A 146 -8.56 -6.12 5.84
CA ALA A 146 -7.31 -6.87 5.97
C ALA A 146 -6.44 -6.37 7.13
N ALA A 147 -6.34 -5.06 7.33
CA ALA A 147 -5.61 -4.49 8.47
C ALA A 147 -6.27 -4.84 9.80
N PHE A 148 -7.60 -4.79 9.89
CA PHE A 148 -8.35 -5.23 11.05
C PHE A 148 -8.11 -6.72 11.35
N ASN A 149 -8.15 -7.59 10.35
CA ASN A 149 -7.88 -9.01 10.48
C ASN A 149 -6.44 -9.25 10.97
N LEU A 150 -5.44 -8.57 10.39
CA LEU A 150 -4.04 -8.69 10.81
C LEU A 150 -3.81 -8.28 12.27
N GLN A 151 -4.53 -7.29 12.76
CA GLN A 151 -4.43 -6.85 14.16
C GLN A 151 -4.81 -7.96 15.16
N HIS A 152 -5.69 -8.88 14.75
CA HIS A 152 -6.21 -9.96 15.59
C HIS A 152 -5.62 -11.34 15.24
N LEU A 153 -4.53 -11.35 14.45
CA LEU A 153 -3.83 -12.59 14.13
C LEU A 153 -2.98 -13.04 15.33
N LYS A 154 -3.19 -14.26 15.76
CA LYS A 154 -2.40 -14.95 16.80
C LYS A 154 -1.79 -16.23 16.24
N TYR A 155 -0.78 -16.71 16.92
CA TYR A 155 -0.18 -18.01 16.67
C TYR A 155 -0.42 -18.90 17.88
N ASP A 156 -0.88 -20.13 17.66
CA ASP A 156 -0.97 -21.13 18.73
C ASP A 156 0.40 -21.74 19.05
N ALA A 157 0.44 -22.62 20.06
CA ALA A 157 1.67 -23.31 20.48
C ALA A 157 2.30 -24.19 19.38
N GLN A 158 1.55 -24.55 18.34
CA GLN A 158 2.00 -25.31 17.18
C GLN A 158 2.29 -24.40 15.97
N GLU A 159 2.43 -23.11 16.17
CA GLU A 159 2.62 -22.08 15.12
C GLU A 159 1.48 -22.06 14.08
N LYS A 160 0.32 -22.64 14.42
CA LYS A 160 -0.87 -22.47 13.59
C LYS A 160 -1.44 -21.09 13.78
N LYS A 161 -1.83 -20.50 12.68
CA LYS A 161 -2.45 -19.18 12.64
C LYS A 161 -3.89 -19.30 13.13
N LEU A 162 -4.25 -18.43 14.02
CA LEU A 162 -5.60 -18.33 14.54
C LEU A 162 -6.00 -16.87 14.59
N TYR A 163 -7.16 -16.55 14.04
CA TYR A 163 -7.76 -15.24 14.23
C TYR A 163 -8.56 -15.24 15.54
N ASP A 164 -8.28 -14.26 16.40
CA ASP A 164 -9.00 -14.08 17.65
C ASP A 164 -10.39 -13.50 17.39
N ARG A 165 -11.35 -14.36 17.02
CA ARG A 165 -12.71 -13.96 16.65
C ARG A 165 -13.47 -13.29 17.79
N GLU A 166 -13.19 -13.65 19.04
CA GLU A 166 -13.83 -13.03 20.19
C GLU A 166 -13.38 -11.58 20.32
N ALA A 167 -12.07 -11.31 20.28
CA ALA A 167 -11.54 -9.96 20.27
C ALA A 167 -11.98 -9.17 19.02
N MET A 168 -12.09 -9.82 17.84
CA MET A 168 -12.60 -9.18 16.63
C MET A 168 -14.04 -8.72 16.82
N THR A 169 -14.90 -9.55 17.38
CA THR A 169 -16.30 -9.21 17.67
C THR A 169 -16.39 -8.03 18.63
N GLN A 170 -15.57 -8.02 19.68
CA GLN A 170 -15.54 -6.92 20.66
C GLN A 170 -15.06 -5.59 20.05
N HIS A 171 -14.12 -5.64 19.08
CA HIS A 171 -13.53 -4.46 18.48
C HIS A 171 -14.24 -4.01 17.18
N TYR A 172 -15.21 -4.78 16.69
CA TYR A 172 -15.82 -4.56 15.39
C TYR A 172 -16.54 -3.21 15.26
N ASP A 173 -17.32 -2.82 16.25
CA ASP A 173 -17.99 -1.51 16.24
C ASP A 173 -17.01 -0.34 16.17
N ARG A 174 -15.87 -0.46 16.86
CA ARG A 174 -14.81 0.53 16.79
C ARG A 174 -14.19 0.58 15.40
N PHE A 175 -13.92 -0.56 14.79
CA PHE A 175 -13.42 -0.68 13.42
C PHE A 175 -14.36 0.01 12.43
N CYS A 176 -15.66 -0.28 12.48
CA CYS A 176 -16.67 0.32 11.60
C CYS A 176 -16.71 1.86 11.72
N LYS A 177 -16.57 2.40 12.94
CA LYS A 177 -16.52 3.85 13.17
C LYS A 177 -15.27 4.47 12.56
N LEU A 178 -14.11 3.86 12.73
CA LEU A 178 -12.84 4.33 12.19
C LEU A 178 -12.83 4.27 10.66
N GLU A 179 -13.32 3.18 10.07
CA GLU A 179 -13.43 3.03 8.62
C GLU A 179 -14.31 4.14 8.00
N ARG A 180 -15.49 4.38 8.56
CA ARG A 180 -16.39 5.45 8.10
C ARG A 180 -15.73 6.82 8.18
N ALA A 181 -15.04 7.11 9.28
CA ALA A 181 -14.33 8.36 9.47
C ALA A 181 -13.25 8.57 8.43
N GLU A 182 -12.44 7.52 8.14
CA GLU A 182 -11.36 7.60 7.17
C GLU A 182 -11.88 7.73 5.74
N ILE A 183 -12.92 6.99 5.36
CA ILE A 183 -13.58 7.14 4.05
C ILE A 183 -14.12 8.58 3.86
N MET A 184 -14.73 9.17 4.89
CA MET A 184 -15.19 10.56 4.82
C MET A 184 -14.04 11.55 4.68
N ARG A 185 -12.92 11.31 5.37
CA ARG A 185 -11.70 12.13 5.28
C ARG A 185 -11.14 12.14 3.86
N TYR A 186 -11.07 10.96 3.21
CA TYR A 186 -10.63 10.85 1.81
C TYR A 186 -11.56 11.59 0.86
N LYS A 187 -12.87 11.37 0.94
CA LYS A 187 -13.85 12.07 0.09
C LYS A 187 -13.78 13.59 0.23
N ASN A 188 -13.54 14.09 1.44
CA ASN A 188 -13.40 15.52 1.67
C ASN A 188 -12.07 16.09 1.13
N LYS A 189 -11.02 15.30 1.12
CA LYS A 189 -9.71 15.67 0.54
C LYS A 189 -9.82 15.77 -0.98
N GLU A 190 -10.39 14.77 -1.66
CA GLU A 190 -10.62 14.81 -3.11
C GLU A 190 -11.41 16.04 -3.53
N LYS A 191 -12.49 16.38 -2.83
CA LYS A 191 -13.27 17.59 -3.10
C LYS A 191 -12.49 18.90 -2.94
N ARG A 192 -11.47 18.93 -2.08
CA ARG A 192 -10.60 20.12 -1.91
C ARG A 192 -9.59 20.23 -3.04
N ASP A 193 -9.01 19.11 -3.44
CA ASP A 193 -8.01 19.06 -4.51
C ASP A 193 -8.66 19.41 -5.86
N ASP A 194 -9.87 18.93 -6.15
CA ASP A 194 -10.65 19.32 -7.34
C ASP A 194 -10.96 20.83 -7.39
N ARG A 195 -11.31 21.44 -6.27
CA ARG A 195 -11.58 22.89 -6.20
C ARG A 195 -10.31 23.72 -6.42
N SER A 196 -9.16 23.25 -5.96
CA SER A 196 -7.88 23.94 -6.18
C SER A 196 -7.43 23.91 -7.62
N THR A 197 -7.82 22.87 -8.38
CA THR A 197 -7.48 22.71 -9.81
C THR A 197 -8.37 23.61 -10.69
N ILE A 198 -9.62 23.82 -10.33
CA ILE A 198 -10.56 24.67 -11.07
C ILE A 198 -10.23 26.16 -10.88
N GLY A 199 -9.80 26.57 -9.67
CA GLY A 199 -9.43 27.97 -9.39
C GLY A 199 -8.11 28.43 -10.04
N ALA A 200 -7.24 27.51 -10.48
CA ALA A 200 -5.99 27.86 -11.16
C ALA A 200 -6.15 28.09 -12.67
N GLY A 201 -7.30 27.72 -13.25
CA GLY A 201 -7.61 27.89 -14.68
C GLY A 201 -8.21 29.25 -15.07
N GLU A 202 -8.71 30.03 -14.09
CA GLU A 202 -9.42 31.29 -14.38
C GLU A 202 -8.54 32.56 -14.29
N LEU A 203 -7.24 32.44 -14.05
CA LEU A 203 -6.33 33.59 -13.92
C LEU A 203 -5.46 33.86 -15.17
N ASN A 204 -5.74 33.23 -16.31
CA ASN A 204 -5.05 33.47 -17.58
C ASN A 204 -6.03 33.73 -18.74
N THR A 205 -6.87 34.74 -18.62
CA THR A 205 -7.54 35.37 -19.75
C THR A 205 -7.29 36.87 -19.72
#